data_88420117399d35fd0fadb2ccb4b7e3cd
#
_entry.id   88420117399d35fd0fadb2ccb4b7e3cd
#
_cell.length_a   1.000
_cell.length_b   1.000
_cell.length_c   1.000
_cell.angle_alpha   90.00
_cell.angle_beta   90.00
_cell.angle_gamma   90.00
#
_symmetry.space_group_name_H-M   'P 1'
#
loop_
_entity.id
_entity.type
_entity.pdbx_description
1 polymer ?
#
loop_
_entity_poly.entity_id
_entity_poly.type
_entity_poly.pdbx_seq_one_letter_code
_entity_poly.pdbx_strand_id
1 'polypeptide(L)'
;MALNRLDLIKAVGSACDLGNAALFVGAGLSKASGMPDWKELLEQPRIESRVPLTHEMQVDLPLLAEYILVEGHYTPERLNQHILSKLMDPGHEPNDLHRAIARLPVDQIWTTNYDPLIEQVATDSRVISVDEDVRQIGSTRRVIIKMHGSISAGLLPTWISSPVITRTQYERYGLGRPRTWALLRAAYLSQTILFVGFSFADPNVEILQRLSRLYGTAASNRHVTIMRRPPEDEADERRLFDLRIRDLEQSGIRVHQIDNHGELQPILTALVRRTRPAQVFVSGSDQGEGDHTACCDALGVALADKVGWQLCSLEGPSGWRTTKRVASIRRSEGTYDASTLLFYYRRKDEPPPPLDERVGTVVFTDYERKELVTELLDESRAVVAIGGGDRTREEIAWANSFGAGVVPLPAAGGAAREYWDQNKAAPPDLGGQATPRATWNRLGDSDLAVAARAAVELLQRAMYTNGAA
;
A
#
# COMPACT_ATOMS: atom_id res chain seq x y z
N MET A 1 -14.18 13.59 -13.54
CA MET A 1 -14.81 12.27 -13.25
C MET A 1 -14.15 11.74 -11.98
N ALA A 2 -14.92 11.36 -10.96
CA ALA A 2 -14.35 10.87 -9.69
C ALA A 2 -13.39 9.70 -9.94
N LEU A 3 -12.25 9.69 -9.27
CA LEU A 3 -11.27 8.62 -9.37
C LEU A 3 -11.83 7.37 -8.69
N ASN A 4 -12.05 6.28 -9.43
CA ASN A 4 -12.47 5.03 -8.83
C ASN A 4 -11.27 4.30 -8.18
N ARG A 5 -11.56 3.31 -7.33
CA ARG A 5 -10.54 2.54 -6.56
C ARG A 5 -9.53 1.86 -7.49
N LEU A 6 -9.97 1.25 -8.57
CA LEU A 6 -9.08 0.56 -9.49
C LEU A 6 -8.14 1.51 -10.22
N ASP A 7 -8.64 2.66 -10.67
CA ASP A 7 -7.83 3.67 -11.37
C ASP A 7 -6.80 4.29 -10.42
N LEU A 8 -7.15 4.48 -9.13
CA LEU A 8 -6.19 4.87 -8.10
C LEU A 8 -5.06 3.84 -7.98
N ILE A 9 -5.41 2.56 -7.77
CA ILE A 9 -4.44 1.47 -7.59
C ILE A 9 -3.53 1.34 -8.83
N LYS A 10 -4.09 1.45 -10.04
CA LYS A 10 -3.32 1.41 -11.28
C LYS A 10 -2.39 2.61 -11.42
N ALA A 11 -2.89 3.82 -11.19
CA ALA A 11 -2.08 5.03 -11.35
C ALA A 11 -0.87 5.04 -10.41
N VAL A 12 -1.09 4.77 -9.12
CA VAL A 12 -0.01 4.74 -8.12
C VAL A 12 0.89 3.52 -8.34
N GLY A 13 0.32 2.34 -8.62
CA GLY A 13 1.09 1.14 -8.88
C GLY A 13 2.00 1.28 -10.10
N SER A 14 1.53 1.88 -11.19
CA SER A 14 2.36 2.14 -12.37
C SER A 14 3.47 3.15 -12.08
N ALA A 15 3.22 4.16 -11.25
CA ALA A 15 4.25 5.08 -10.82
C ALA A 15 5.32 4.38 -9.94
N CYS A 16 4.91 3.43 -9.10
CA CYS A 16 5.85 2.59 -8.34
C CYS A 16 6.70 1.71 -9.27
N ASP A 17 6.10 1.08 -10.28
CA ASP A 17 6.82 0.24 -11.26
C ASP A 17 7.92 1.04 -12.01
N LEU A 18 7.68 2.33 -12.21
CA LEU A 18 8.63 3.25 -12.86
C LEU A 18 9.64 3.90 -11.90
N GLY A 19 9.59 3.61 -10.60
CA GLY A 19 10.41 4.31 -9.60
C GLY A 19 10.07 5.80 -9.49
N ASN A 20 8.85 6.19 -9.84
CA ASN A 20 8.41 7.59 -9.93
C ASN A 20 7.25 7.90 -8.96
N ALA A 21 7.12 7.15 -7.88
CA ALA A 21 6.13 7.36 -6.84
C ALA A 21 6.75 7.88 -5.56
N ALA A 22 6.03 8.77 -4.88
CA ALA A 22 6.30 9.17 -3.51
C ALA A 22 5.03 9.13 -2.66
N LEU A 23 5.19 9.03 -1.35
CA LEU A 23 4.09 9.15 -0.40
C LEU A 23 4.14 10.51 0.30
N PHE A 24 2.97 11.05 0.61
CA PHE A 24 2.82 12.18 1.51
C PHE A 24 1.82 11.81 2.61
N VAL A 25 2.30 11.67 3.83
CA VAL A 25 1.54 11.14 4.96
C VAL A 25 1.20 12.26 5.92
N GLY A 26 -0.08 12.39 6.26
CA GLY A 26 -0.58 13.35 7.24
C GLY A 26 -1.01 12.70 8.56
N ALA A 27 -1.39 13.55 9.52
CA ALA A 27 -1.79 13.16 10.87
C ALA A 27 -2.99 12.20 10.94
N GLY A 28 -3.84 12.19 9.91
CA GLY A 28 -4.97 11.26 9.82
C GLY A 28 -4.58 9.79 9.85
N LEU A 29 -3.35 9.44 9.46
CA LEU A 29 -2.84 8.08 9.56
C LEU A 29 -2.59 7.67 11.01
N SER A 30 -1.99 8.57 11.80
CA SER A 30 -1.62 8.35 13.19
C SER A 30 -2.81 8.47 14.17
N LYS A 31 -3.90 9.11 13.74
CA LYS A 31 -5.13 9.24 14.55
C LYS A 31 -5.72 7.87 14.91
N ALA A 32 -5.66 6.90 14.01
CA ALA A 32 -6.10 5.52 14.27
C ALA A 32 -5.22 4.78 15.31
N SER A 33 -4.03 5.30 15.61
CA SER A 33 -3.13 4.82 16.69
C SER A 33 -3.33 5.57 18.01
N GLY A 34 -4.38 6.37 18.13
CA GLY A 34 -4.65 7.17 19.32
C GLY A 34 -3.84 8.46 19.43
N MET A 35 -3.04 8.81 18.41
CA MET A 35 -2.29 10.06 18.42
C MET A 35 -3.21 11.28 18.48
N PRO A 36 -2.92 12.26 19.35
CA PRO A 36 -3.68 13.50 19.43
C PRO A 36 -3.53 14.30 18.12
N ASP A 37 -4.60 14.97 17.73
CA ASP A 37 -4.55 15.92 16.65
C ASP A 37 -3.94 17.28 17.10
N TRP A 38 -3.69 18.16 16.14
CA TRP A 38 -3.11 19.47 16.41
C TRP A 38 -3.89 20.32 17.42
N LYS A 39 -5.21 20.25 17.36
CA LYS A 39 -6.08 21.00 18.26
C LYS A 39 -5.95 20.46 19.69
N GLU A 40 -5.94 19.14 19.84
CA GLU A 40 -5.74 18.46 21.13
C GLU A 40 -4.35 18.74 21.72
N LEU A 41 -3.31 18.80 20.88
CA LEU A 41 -1.95 19.14 21.31
C LEU A 41 -1.83 20.57 21.87
N LEU A 42 -2.56 21.52 21.31
CA LEU A 42 -2.50 22.94 21.71
C LEU A 42 -3.52 23.32 22.79
N GLU A 43 -4.48 22.48 23.12
CA GLU A 43 -5.59 22.83 24.03
C GLU A 43 -5.11 23.16 25.45
N GLN A 44 -4.29 22.31 26.05
CA GLN A 44 -3.74 22.58 27.39
C GLN A 44 -2.84 23.82 27.41
N PRO A 45 -1.86 24.00 26.49
CA PRO A 45 -1.08 25.24 26.40
C PRO A 45 -1.93 26.49 26.22
N ARG A 46 -3.00 26.40 25.42
CA ARG A 46 -3.96 27.50 25.22
C ARG A 46 -4.65 27.92 26.51
N ILE A 47 -5.17 26.95 27.26
CA ILE A 47 -5.88 27.20 28.54
C ILE A 47 -4.93 27.82 29.56
N GLU A 48 -3.74 27.25 29.73
CA GLU A 48 -2.74 27.74 30.68
C GLU A 48 -2.24 29.15 30.34
N SER A 49 -2.10 29.45 29.04
CA SER A 49 -1.74 30.78 28.54
C SER A 49 -2.95 31.75 28.48
N ARG A 50 -4.14 31.30 28.84
CA ARG A 50 -5.40 32.10 28.78
C ARG A 50 -5.70 32.71 27.41
N VAL A 51 -5.23 32.08 26.33
CA VAL A 51 -5.51 32.54 24.97
C VAL A 51 -6.98 32.19 24.61
N PRO A 52 -7.82 33.18 24.25
CA PRO A 52 -9.19 32.91 23.85
C PRO A 52 -9.21 32.15 22.51
N LEU A 53 -10.12 31.17 22.39
CA LEU A 53 -10.29 30.42 21.14
C LEU A 53 -11.31 31.15 20.25
N THR A 54 -10.84 31.89 19.26
CA THR A 54 -11.69 32.50 18.24
C THR A 54 -11.98 31.54 17.09
N HIS A 55 -12.97 31.85 16.27
CA HIS A 55 -13.28 31.07 15.06
C HIS A 55 -12.08 31.00 14.10
N GLU A 56 -11.34 32.11 13.95
CA GLU A 56 -10.13 32.18 13.13
C GLU A 56 -9.05 31.20 13.63
N MET A 57 -8.81 31.15 14.93
CA MET A 57 -7.80 30.25 15.53
C MET A 57 -8.22 28.75 15.49
N GLN A 58 -9.51 28.44 15.33
CA GLN A 58 -9.95 27.06 15.17
C GLN A 58 -9.53 26.49 13.80
N VAL A 59 -9.34 27.37 12.81
CA VAL A 59 -8.92 26.99 11.45
C VAL A 59 -7.45 27.28 11.19
N ASP A 60 -6.84 28.27 11.89
CA ASP A 60 -5.41 28.60 11.82
C ASP A 60 -4.71 28.21 13.13
N LEU A 61 -4.39 26.94 13.29
CA LEU A 61 -3.69 26.42 14.47
C LEU A 61 -2.25 26.94 14.62
N PRO A 62 -1.48 27.19 13.54
CA PRO A 62 -0.23 27.93 13.62
C PRO A 62 -0.34 29.31 14.28
N LEU A 63 -1.42 30.06 14.00
CA LEU A 63 -1.70 31.35 14.66
C LEU A 63 -1.99 31.16 16.15
N LEU A 64 -2.76 30.13 16.51
CA LEU A 64 -3.01 29.80 17.91
C LEU A 64 -1.69 29.51 18.65
N ALA A 65 -0.81 28.71 18.06
CA ALA A 65 0.50 28.43 18.63
C ALA A 65 1.37 29.68 18.80
N GLU A 66 1.34 30.59 17.82
CA GLU A 66 2.02 31.90 17.91
C GLU A 66 1.53 32.70 19.13
N TYR A 67 0.22 32.80 19.33
CA TYR A 67 -0.33 33.58 20.45
C TYR A 67 -0.06 32.94 21.82
N ILE A 68 -0.01 31.60 21.92
CA ILE A 68 0.42 30.91 23.13
C ILE A 68 1.84 31.32 23.52
N LEU A 69 2.75 31.48 22.55
CA LEU A 69 4.12 31.93 22.80
C LEU A 69 4.18 33.44 23.09
N VAL A 70 3.41 34.28 22.42
CA VAL A 70 3.34 35.73 22.62
C VAL A 70 2.89 36.08 24.04
N GLU A 71 1.93 35.35 24.60
CA GLU A 71 1.49 35.52 25.99
C GLU A 71 2.62 35.25 27.04
N GLY A 72 3.69 34.52 26.62
CA GLY A 72 4.89 34.31 27.41
C GLY A 72 4.77 33.27 28.52
N HIS A 73 3.64 32.63 28.71
CA HIS A 73 3.50 31.52 29.66
C HIS A 73 4.23 30.26 29.20
N TYR A 74 4.30 30.04 27.88
CA TYR A 74 5.09 29.01 27.23
C TYR A 74 6.28 29.62 26.50
N THR A 75 7.47 29.05 26.70
CA THR A 75 8.59 29.24 25.77
C THR A 75 8.51 28.22 24.64
N PRO A 76 9.21 28.41 23.51
CA PRO A 76 9.29 27.41 22.46
C PRO A 76 9.71 26.03 22.97
N GLU A 77 10.69 25.98 23.90
CA GLU A 77 11.19 24.72 24.48
C GLU A 77 10.11 24.02 25.32
N ARG A 78 9.39 24.79 26.16
CA ARG A 78 8.28 24.25 26.98
C ARG A 78 7.15 23.75 26.13
N LEU A 79 6.78 24.43 25.05
CA LEU A 79 5.76 23.97 24.11
C LEU A 79 6.21 22.68 23.40
N ASN A 80 7.46 22.63 22.95
CA ASN A 80 8.04 21.43 22.33
C ASN A 80 8.04 20.23 23.29
N GLN A 81 8.43 20.44 24.57
CA GLN A 81 8.40 19.39 25.59
C GLN A 81 6.97 18.90 25.85
N HIS A 82 6.00 19.80 25.90
CA HIS A 82 4.59 19.43 26.06
C HIS A 82 4.13 18.54 24.90
N ILE A 83 4.37 18.95 23.65
CA ILE A 83 4.01 18.18 22.47
C ILE A 83 4.73 16.82 22.47
N LEU A 84 6.03 16.79 22.78
CA LEU A 84 6.82 15.57 22.91
C LEU A 84 6.18 14.60 23.93
N SER A 85 5.80 15.08 25.11
CA SER A 85 5.22 14.25 26.17
C SER A 85 3.91 13.58 25.74
N LYS A 86 3.14 14.21 24.83
CA LYS A 86 1.89 13.67 24.30
C LYS A 86 2.12 12.67 23.16
N LEU A 87 3.14 12.88 22.34
CA LEU A 87 3.43 12.02 21.18
C LEU A 87 4.27 10.79 21.53
N MET A 88 5.01 10.81 22.64
CA MET A 88 5.86 9.72 23.12
C MET A 88 5.18 8.83 24.16
N ASP A 89 3.86 8.91 24.29
CA ASP A 89 3.11 7.99 25.15
C ASP A 89 3.34 6.55 24.65
N PRO A 90 3.82 5.64 25.52
CA PRO A 90 4.10 4.25 25.14
C PRO A 90 2.87 3.44 24.71
N GLY A 91 1.66 3.98 24.88
CA GLY A 91 0.43 3.39 24.37
C GLY A 91 0.20 3.58 22.87
N HIS A 92 1.00 4.40 22.19
CA HIS A 92 0.85 4.65 20.76
C HIS A 92 1.74 3.73 19.94
N GLU A 93 1.13 2.81 19.19
CA GLU A 93 1.82 1.87 18.31
C GLU A 93 1.44 2.06 16.85
N PRO A 94 2.34 1.70 15.90
CA PRO A 94 2.00 1.69 14.49
C PRO A 94 0.81 0.76 14.20
N ASN A 95 -0.17 1.29 13.49
CA ASN A 95 -1.32 0.51 13.01
C ASN A 95 -1.06 -0.13 11.63
N ASP A 96 -2.04 -0.88 11.11
CA ASP A 96 -1.90 -1.58 9.83
C ASP A 96 -1.75 -0.64 8.63
N LEU A 97 -2.22 0.62 8.72
CA LEU A 97 -2.00 1.61 7.66
C LEU A 97 -0.52 2.00 7.58
N HIS A 98 0.16 2.18 8.72
CA HIS A 98 1.61 2.43 8.77
C HIS A 98 2.38 1.25 8.16
N ARG A 99 2.01 0.01 8.53
CA ARG A 99 2.61 -1.20 7.97
C ARG A 99 2.40 -1.31 6.46
N ALA A 100 1.20 -0.94 5.97
CA ALA A 100 0.90 -0.97 4.55
C ALA A 100 1.73 0.05 3.75
N ILE A 101 1.83 1.31 4.21
CA ILE A 101 2.65 2.32 3.53
C ILE A 101 4.15 1.98 3.56
N ALA A 102 4.66 1.39 4.64
CA ALA A 102 6.05 0.96 4.74
C ALA A 102 6.41 -0.12 3.71
N ARG A 103 5.43 -0.91 3.26
CA ARG A 103 5.61 -1.99 2.26
C ARG A 103 5.54 -1.51 0.81
N LEU A 104 5.15 -0.26 0.55
CA LEU A 104 5.14 0.29 -0.81
C LEU A 104 6.58 0.57 -1.29
N PRO A 105 6.94 0.21 -2.52
CA PRO A 105 8.27 0.44 -3.07
C PRO A 105 8.44 1.89 -3.55
N VAL A 106 8.51 2.80 -2.60
CA VAL A 106 8.76 4.22 -2.85
C VAL A 106 10.08 4.64 -2.19
N ASP A 107 10.82 5.51 -2.84
CA ASP A 107 12.10 6.00 -2.33
C ASP A 107 11.93 7.15 -1.33
N GLN A 108 10.79 7.86 -1.39
CA GLN A 108 10.53 9.02 -0.56
C GLN A 108 9.17 8.93 0.13
N ILE A 109 9.18 9.05 1.46
CA ILE A 109 7.99 9.21 2.29
C ILE A 109 8.08 10.59 2.94
N TRP A 110 7.23 11.51 2.50
CA TRP A 110 7.08 12.85 3.07
C TRP A 110 6.06 12.84 4.19
N THR A 111 6.29 13.59 5.24
CA THR A 111 5.31 13.74 6.31
C THR A 111 5.42 15.08 7.03
N THR A 112 4.27 15.60 7.46
CA THR A 112 4.17 16.71 8.40
C THR A 112 4.09 16.23 9.85
N ASN A 113 3.97 14.92 10.08
CA ASN A 113 3.82 14.35 11.41
C ASN A 113 5.12 14.42 12.20
N TYR A 114 5.01 14.71 13.48
CA TYR A 114 6.15 14.68 14.41
C TYR A 114 6.38 13.31 15.04
N ASP A 115 5.32 12.48 15.11
CA ASP A 115 5.38 11.15 15.74
C ASP A 115 6.34 10.19 15.00
N PRO A 116 6.88 9.16 15.66
CA PRO A 116 7.84 8.22 15.08
C PRO A 116 7.18 6.95 14.51
N LEU A 117 5.86 6.90 14.29
CA LEU A 117 5.17 5.65 13.97
C LEU A 117 5.54 5.07 12.59
N ILE A 118 5.85 5.94 11.61
CA ILE A 118 6.32 5.50 10.28
C ILE A 118 7.70 4.87 10.41
N GLU A 119 8.61 5.51 11.15
CA GLU A 119 9.99 5.06 11.35
C GLU A 119 10.07 3.69 12.03
N GLN A 120 9.14 3.40 12.93
CA GLN A 120 9.09 2.12 13.65
C GLN A 120 8.78 0.93 12.74
N VAL A 121 8.10 1.15 11.61
CA VAL A 121 7.73 0.08 10.65
C VAL A 121 8.54 0.13 9.36
N ALA A 122 9.06 1.28 8.97
CA ALA A 122 9.91 1.46 7.79
C ALA A 122 11.39 1.47 8.20
N THR A 123 11.85 0.39 8.80
CA THR A 123 13.19 0.26 9.44
C THR A 123 14.35 0.31 8.44
N ASP A 124 14.09 0.11 7.15
CA ASP A 124 15.04 0.25 6.04
C ASP A 124 15.21 1.71 5.58
N SER A 125 14.52 2.65 6.22
CA SER A 125 14.47 4.05 5.82
C SER A 125 15.38 4.91 6.68
N ARG A 126 15.96 5.94 6.06
CA ARG A 126 16.68 7.00 6.78
C ARG A 126 15.76 8.19 7.04
N VAL A 127 15.77 8.69 8.26
CA VAL A 127 14.95 9.86 8.65
C VAL A 127 15.73 11.15 8.36
N ILE A 128 15.09 12.07 7.66
CA ILE A 128 15.55 13.43 7.36
C ILE A 128 14.63 14.40 8.10
N SER A 129 15.09 14.98 9.19
CA SER A 129 14.29 15.90 10.01
C SER A 129 14.88 17.31 10.10
N VAL A 130 16.16 17.48 9.69
CA VAL A 130 16.85 18.76 9.59
C VAL A 130 17.30 19.01 8.16
N ASP A 131 17.41 20.29 7.78
CA ASP A 131 17.70 20.69 6.39
C ASP A 131 19.09 20.22 5.90
N GLU A 132 20.06 20.13 6.79
CA GLU A 132 21.44 19.67 6.50
C GLU A 132 21.47 18.20 6.08
N ASP A 133 20.57 17.37 6.59
CA ASP A 133 20.53 15.93 6.33
C ASP A 133 20.03 15.60 4.92
N VAL A 134 19.42 16.55 4.22
CA VAL A 134 19.02 16.39 2.81
C VAL A 134 20.17 15.93 1.92
N ARG A 135 21.44 16.26 2.25
CA ARG A 135 22.63 15.78 1.55
C ARG A 135 22.80 14.26 1.59
N GLN A 136 22.14 13.58 2.50
CA GLN A 136 22.27 12.14 2.73
C GLN A 136 21.28 11.31 1.91
N ILE A 137 20.39 11.95 1.15
CA ILE A 137 19.33 11.27 0.37
C ILE A 137 19.92 10.29 -0.65
N GLY A 138 21.04 10.56 -1.28
CA GLY A 138 21.66 9.64 -2.24
C GLY A 138 22.36 8.42 -1.62
N SER A 139 22.47 8.34 -0.31
CA SER A 139 23.23 7.28 0.39
C SER A 139 22.38 6.10 0.87
N THR A 140 21.05 6.18 0.74
CA THR A 140 20.11 5.14 1.17
C THR A 140 19.02 4.93 0.14
N ARG A 141 18.47 3.72 0.10
CA ARG A 141 17.40 3.38 -0.85
C ARG A 141 16.11 4.14 -0.57
N ARG A 142 15.79 4.37 0.71
CA ARG A 142 14.53 5.03 1.14
C ARG A 142 14.80 6.09 2.18
N VAL A 143 14.05 7.19 2.11
CA VAL A 143 14.08 8.27 3.09
C VAL A 143 12.68 8.62 3.60
N ILE A 144 12.59 8.92 4.89
CA ILE A 144 11.41 9.54 5.51
C ILE A 144 11.76 11.00 5.75
N ILE A 145 11.08 11.92 5.08
CA ILE A 145 11.35 13.34 5.15
C ILE A 145 10.29 14.01 6.02
N LYS A 146 10.68 14.34 7.25
CA LYS A 146 9.83 15.05 8.22
C LYS A 146 9.97 16.54 7.99
N MET A 147 9.16 17.09 7.09
CA MET A 147 9.31 18.47 6.65
C MET A 147 9.12 19.49 7.79
N HIS A 148 8.33 19.19 8.80
CA HIS A 148 8.14 20.04 9.97
C HIS A 148 9.09 19.69 11.13
N GLY A 149 10.11 18.89 10.90
CA GLY A 149 11.02 18.41 11.93
C GLY A 149 10.51 17.17 12.64
N SER A 150 11.30 16.67 13.57
CA SER A 150 10.99 15.52 14.40
C SER A 150 11.08 15.90 15.87
N ILE A 151 10.17 15.37 16.64
CA ILE A 151 10.25 15.41 18.09
C ILE A 151 10.77 14.03 18.52
N SER A 152 12.09 13.88 18.62
CA SER A 152 12.71 12.64 19.11
C SER A 152 13.28 12.84 20.51
N ALA A 153 13.00 11.88 21.38
CA ALA A 153 13.58 11.88 22.72
C ALA A 153 15.10 11.60 22.64
N GLY A 154 15.90 12.55 23.00
CA GLY A 154 17.15 12.27 23.68
C GLY A 154 18.46 12.21 22.91
N LEU A 155 18.52 12.44 21.59
CA LEU A 155 19.80 12.32 20.86
C LEU A 155 20.33 13.61 20.20
N LEU A 156 19.52 14.65 20.08
CA LEU A 156 19.96 15.95 19.54
C LEU A 156 19.42 17.09 20.42
N PRO A 157 20.18 18.17 20.60
CA PRO A 157 19.64 19.37 21.21
C PRO A 157 18.36 19.82 20.50
N THR A 158 17.33 20.15 21.28
CA THR A 158 15.97 20.48 20.77
C THR A 158 15.95 21.64 19.77
N TRP A 159 16.99 22.47 19.73
CA TRP A 159 17.14 23.60 18.81
C TRP A 159 17.60 23.18 17.39
N ILE A 160 18.18 21.97 17.21
CA ILE A 160 18.65 21.50 15.89
C ILE A 160 17.49 20.96 15.05
N SER A 161 16.46 20.38 15.70
CA SER A 161 15.28 19.82 15.04
C SER A 161 14.01 20.58 15.40
N SER A 162 14.09 21.89 15.62
CA SER A 162 12.95 22.73 16.03
C SER A 162 11.74 22.43 15.13
N PRO A 163 10.63 21.93 15.70
CA PRO A 163 9.44 21.64 14.93
C PRO A 163 8.84 22.95 14.39
N VAL A 164 8.26 22.88 13.19
CA VAL A 164 7.53 23.98 12.57
C VAL A 164 6.12 24.00 13.15
N ILE A 165 5.86 24.88 14.10
CA ILE A 165 4.61 24.92 14.88
C ILE A 165 3.90 26.26 14.70
N THR A 166 4.62 27.39 14.80
CA THR A 166 4.05 28.71 14.80
C THR A 166 3.90 29.30 13.39
N ARG A 167 3.00 30.28 13.23
CA ARG A 167 2.76 30.96 11.96
C ARG A 167 4.05 31.59 11.40
N THR A 168 4.85 32.22 12.24
CA THR A 168 6.15 32.79 11.84
C THR A 168 7.11 31.72 11.30
N GLN A 169 7.11 30.51 11.87
CA GLN A 169 7.94 29.41 11.36
C GLN A 169 7.46 28.89 10.01
N TYR A 170 6.14 28.82 9.76
CA TYR A 170 5.56 28.49 8.46
C TYR A 170 5.92 29.54 7.39
N GLU A 171 5.78 30.83 7.70
CA GLU A 171 6.12 31.91 6.78
C GLU A 171 7.60 31.93 6.40
N ARG A 172 8.47 31.60 7.34
CA ARG A 172 9.94 31.52 7.15
C ARG A 172 10.44 30.15 6.69
N TYR A 173 9.55 29.21 6.39
CA TYR A 173 9.91 27.84 6.08
C TYR A 173 10.97 27.74 4.97
N GLY A 174 10.79 28.44 3.86
CA GLY A 174 11.72 28.42 2.73
C GLY A 174 13.11 29.00 3.04
N LEU A 175 13.21 29.87 4.06
CA LEU A 175 14.50 30.41 4.53
C LEU A 175 15.17 29.46 5.55
N GLY A 176 14.39 28.85 6.44
CA GLY A 176 14.87 27.95 7.47
C GLY A 176 15.20 26.55 6.98
N ARG A 177 14.54 26.10 5.89
CA ARG A 177 14.70 24.76 5.31
C ARG A 177 14.79 24.80 3.78
N PRO A 178 15.79 25.53 3.22
CA PRO A 178 15.85 25.78 1.77
C PRO A 178 16.07 24.52 0.94
N ARG A 179 16.84 23.53 1.44
CA ARG A 179 17.11 22.28 0.73
C ARG A 179 15.88 21.36 0.74
N THR A 180 15.24 21.21 1.90
CA THR A 180 14.00 20.44 2.04
C THR A 180 12.91 21.02 1.16
N TRP A 181 12.78 22.35 1.12
CA TRP A 181 11.83 23.06 0.28
C TRP A 181 12.09 22.86 -1.22
N ALA A 182 13.35 22.97 -1.65
CA ALA A 182 13.74 22.73 -3.04
C ALA A 182 13.45 21.29 -3.47
N LEU A 183 13.76 20.32 -2.60
CA LEU A 183 13.50 18.89 -2.84
C LEU A 183 12.00 18.60 -2.94
N LEU A 184 11.18 19.16 -2.05
CA LEU A 184 9.73 18.97 -2.08
C LEU A 184 9.13 19.51 -3.38
N ARG A 185 9.56 20.68 -3.82
CA ARG A 185 9.13 21.27 -5.11
C ARG A 185 9.53 20.39 -6.28
N ALA A 186 10.74 19.85 -6.28
CA ALA A 186 11.21 18.95 -7.32
C ALA A 186 10.37 17.64 -7.34
N ALA A 187 10.14 17.03 -6.20
CA ALA A 187 9.31 15.84 -6.06
C ALA A 187 7.87 16.09 -6.54
N TYR A 188 7.27 17.21 -6.13
CA TYR A 188 5.92 17.58 -6.54
C TYR A 188 5.78 17.76 -8.05
N LEU A 189 6.81 18.31 -8.72
CA LEU A 189 6.78 18.54 -10.17
C LEU A 189 7.13 17.29 -10.99
N SER A 190 7.89 16.35 -10.43
CA SER A 190 8.44 15.22 -11.20
C SER A 190 7.83 13.86 -10.86
N GLN A 191 7.33 13.67 -9.64
CA GLN A 191 6.84 12.37 -9.15
C GLN A 191 5.30 12.33 -9.07
N THR A 192 4.76 11.12 -9.04
CA THR A 192 3.37 10.86 -8.65
C THR A 192 3.31 10.74 -7.12
N ILE A 193 2.63 11.64 -6.45
CA ILE A 193 2.49 11.63 -5.00
C ILE A 193 1.12 11.06 -4.62
N LEU A 194 1.13 10.03 -3.75
CA LEU A 194 -0.07 9.57 -3.06
C LEU A 194 -0.15 10.24 -1.69
N PHE A 195 -1.16 11.08 -1.49
CA PHE A 195 -1.47 11.70 -0.20
C PHE A 195 -2.39 10.78 0.61
N VAL A 196 -1.99 10.45 1.83
CA VAL A 196 -2.74 9.57 2.74
C VAL A 196 -2.89 10.22 4.11
N GLY A 197 -4.12 10.30 4.64
CA GLY A 197 -4.38 10.92 5.94
C GLY A 197 -4.06 12.41 6.00
N PHE A 198 -4.07 13.09 4.85
CA PHE A 198 -3.65 14.47 4.71
C PHE A 198 -4.85 15.39 4.44
N SER A 199 -4.92 16.50 5.16
CA SER A 199 -6.07 17.42 5.10
C SER A 199 -5.95 18.53 4.07
N PHE A 200 -4.77 18.77 3.47
CA PHE A 200 -4.42 19.90 2.61
C PHE A 200 -4.60 21.29 3.25
N ALA A 201 -4.64 21.32 4.58
CA ALA A 201 -4.68 22.58 5.32
C ALA A 201 -3.28 23.11 5.67
N ASP A 202 -2.22 22.42 5.22
CA ASP A 202 -0.84 22.85 5.44
C ASP A 202 -0.47 24.01 4.49
N PRO A 203 -0.06 25.17 5.01
CA PRO A 203 0.26 26.34 4.19
C PRO A 203 1.37 26.09 3.15
N ASN A 204 2.35 25.25 3.47
CA ASN A 204 3.44 24.95 2.54
C ASN A 204 2.97 24.08 1.37
N VAL A 205 2.05 23.13 1.62
CA VAL A 205 1.44 22.32 0.56
C VAL A 205 0.48 23.14 -0.29
N GLU A 206 -0.22 24.10 0.29
CA GLU A 206 -1.05 25.06 -0.46
C GLU A 206 -0.24 25.89 -1.46
N ILE A 207 0.99 26.29 -1.07
CA ILE A 207 1.91 26.97 -2.01
C ILE A 207 2.26 26.07 -3.20
N LEU A 208 2.48 24.76 -3.00
CA LEU A 208 2.77 23.82 -4.08
C LEU A 208 1.59 23.70 -5.05
N GLN A 209 0.37 23.65 -4.53
CA GLN A 209 -0.84 23.64 -5.36
C GLN A 209 -0.98 24.90 -6.21
N ARG A 210 -0.67 26.07 -5.64
CA ARG A 210 -0.65 27.34 -6.37
C ARG A 210 0.42 27.35 -7.48
N LEU A 211 1.61 26.84 -7.20
CA LEU A 211 2.67 26.72 -8.21
C LEU A 211 2.28 25.77 -9.35
N SER A 212 1.63 24.66 -9.04
CA SER A 212 1.11 23.72 -10.05
C SER A 212 0.15 24.41 -11.02
N ARG A 213 -0.78 25.23 -10.50
CA ARG A 213 -1.70 26.02 -11.32
C ARG A 213 -1.00 27.06 -12.21
N LEU A 214 0.04 27.72 -11.69
CA LEU A 214 0.80 28.73 -12.44
C LEU A 214 1.62 28.16 -13.59
N TYR A 215 2.19 26.99 -13.40
CA TYR A 215 3.04 26.35 -14.44
C TYR A 215 2.22 25.56 -15.48
N GLY A 216 0.90 25.58 -15.42
CA GLY A 216 0.05 24.92 -16.41
C GLY A 216 0.21 23.39 -16.44
N THR A 217 0.67 22.80 -15.34
CA THR A 217 0.86 21.35 -15.19
C THR A 217 -0.47 20.57 -15.11
N ALA A 218 -1.60 21.22 -15.35
CA ALA A 218 -2.93 20.63 -15.50
C ALA A 218 -2.99 19.47 -16.52
N ALA A 219 -1.98 19.33 -17.40
CA ALA A 219 -1.86 18.21 -18.32
C ALA A 219 -1.44 16.88 -17.65
N SER A 220 -1.01 16.88 -16.41
CA SER A 220 -0.64 15.69 -15.67
C SER A 220 -1.35 15.63 -14.33
N ASN A 221 -2.61 15.17 -14.31
CA ASN A 221 -3.29 14.70 -13.09
C ASN A 221 -2.49 13.54 -12.47
N ARG A 222 -1.31 13.84 -11.91
CA ARG A 222 -0.35 12.84 -11.42
C ARG A 222 -0.62 12.44 -9.99
N HIS A 223 -0.98 13.44 -9.16
CA HIS A 223 -1.13 13.18 -7.75
C HIS A 223 -2.48 12.57 -7.44
N VAL A 224 -2.53 11.82 -6.37
CA VAL A 224 -3.74 11.12 -5.93
C VAL A 224 -3.91 11.31 -4.44
N THR A 225 -5.14 11.49 -3.98
CA THR A 225 -5.49 11.49 -2.56
C THR A 225 -6.73 10.65 -2.30
N ILE A 226 -6.87 10.20 -1.06
CA ILE A 226 -8.05 9.49 -0.57
C ILE A 226 -8.70 10.36 0.50
N MET A 227 -9.96 10.73 0.32
CA MET A 227 -10.68 11.60 1.23
C MET A 227 -12.03 11.01 1.62
N ARG A 228 -12.36 11.11 2.92
CA ARG A 228 -13.68 10.68 3.41
C ARG A 228 -14.73 11.75 3.07
N ARG A 229 -15.82 11.29 2.48
CA ARG A 229 -16.99 12.11 2.20
C ARG A 229 -17.72 12.45 3.50
N PRO A 230 -18.19 13.70 3.70
CA PRO A 230 -19.06 14.02 4.81
C PRO A 230 -20.37 13.22 4.78
N PRO A 231 -21.01 12.99 5.94
CA PRO A 231 -22.32 12.33 6.04
C PRO A 231 -23.42 12.98 5.19
N GLU A 232 -24.49 12.23 4.90
CA GLU A 232 -25.56 12.73 3.99
C GLU A 232 -26.40 13.85 4.59
N ASP A 233 -26.54 13.88 5.89
CA ASP A 233 -27.24 14.88 6.66
C ASP A 233 -26.49 16.21 6.79
N GLU A 234 -25.21 16.27 6.41
CA GLU A 234 -24.38 17.47 6.44
C GLU A 234 -24.29 18.12 5.04
N ALA A 235 -25.40 18.65 4.53
CA ALA A 235 -25.52 19.13 3.15
C ALA A 235 -24.52 20.24 2.79
N ASP A 236 -24.29 21.21 3.69
CA ASP A 236 -23.36 22.32 3.47
C ASP A 236 -21.90 21.82 3.47
N GLU A 237 -21.55 20.91 4.36
CA GLU A 237 -20.21 20.29 4.39
C GLU A 237 -19.96 19.45 3.14
N ARG A 238 -20.95 18.72 2.65
CA ARG A 238 -20.87 18.02 1.35
C ARG A 238 -20.64 18.97 0.19
N ARG A 239 -21.37 20.07 0.14
CA ARG A 239 -21.19 21.08 -0.90
C ARG A 239 -19.78 21.68 -0.85
N LEU A 240 -19.28 22.00 0.33
CA LEU A 240 -17.91 22.51 0.52
C LEU A 240 -16.87 21.45 0.12
N PHE A 241 -17.10 20.21 0.46
CA PHE A 241 -16.27 19.08 0.06
C PHE A 241 -16.18 18.92 -1.46
N ASP A 242 -17.31 19.03 -2.17
CA ASP A 242 -17.34 18.99 -3.64
C ASP A 242 -16.58 20.16 -4.28
N LEU A 243 -16.65 21.34 -3.69
CA LEU A 243 -15.88 22.51 -4.14
C LEU A 243 -14.38 22.28 -3.94
N ARG A 244 -14.01 21.71 -2.80
CA ARG A 244 -12.62 21.36 -2.47
C ARG A 244 -12.05 20.30 -3.42
N ILE A 245 -12.82 19.28 -3.78
CA ILE A 245 -12.40 18.29 -4.78
C ILE A 245 -12.08 18.98 -6.11
N ARG A 246 -12.93 19.88 -6.58
CA ARG A 246 -12.70 20.61 -7.84
C ARG A 246 -11.43 21.46 -7.78
N ASP A 247 -11.16 22.11 -6.66
CA ASP A 247 -9.94 22.90 -6.46
C ASP A 247 -8.68 22.02 -6.48
N LEU A 248 -8.73 20.83 -5.82
CA LEU A 248 -7.65 19.84 -5.87
C LEU A 248 -7.41 19.32 -7.28
N GLU A 249 -8.48 19.01 -8.03
CA GLU A 249 -8.38 18.55 -9.42
C GLU A 249 -7.76 19.63 -10.33
N GLN A 250 -8.07 20.92 -10.11
CA GLN A 250 -7.42 22.04 -10.80
C GLN A 250 -5.92 22.15 -10.47
N SER A 251 -5.51 21.64 -9.32
CA SER A 251 -4.11 21.59 -8.89
C SER A 251 -3.41 20.28 -9.29
N GLY A 252 -4.06 19.44 -10.13
CA GLY A 252 -3.49 18.16 -10.60
C GLY A 252 -3.57 17.02 -9.60
N ILE A 253 -4.44 17.11 -8.57
CA ILE A 253 -4.65 16.10 -7.55
C ILE A 253 -6.01 15.43 -7.75
N ARG A 254 -6.03 14.16 -8.16
CA ARG A 254 -7.26 13.38 -8.30
C ARG A 254 -7.70 12.82 -6.95
N VAL A 255 -8.98 12.87 -6.66
CA VAL A 255 -9.53 12.45 -5.37
C VAL A 255 -10.31 11.16 -5.50
N HIS A 256 -9.90 10.13 -4.74
CA HIS A 256 -10.73 8.97 -4.49
C HIS A 256 -11.54 9.19 -3.20
N GLN A 257 -12.86 9.07 -3.31
CA GLN A 257 -13.77 9.31 -2.21
C GLN A 257 -14.12 7.99 -1.52
N ILE A 258 -14.06 7.98 -0.19
CA ILE A 258 -14.50 6.88 0.67
C ILE A 258 -15.62 7.37 1.59
N ASP A 259 -16.52 6.48 1.99
CA ASP A 259 -17.62 6.82 2.91
C ASP A 259 -17.19 6.66 4.38
N ASN A 260 -16.28 5.73 4.66
CA ASN A 260 -15.74 5.51 6.00
C ASN A 260 -14.22 5.23 5.99
N HIS A 261 -13.55 5.52 7.09
CA HIS A 261 -12.10 5.34 7.20
C HIS A 261 -11.66 3.86 7.13
N GLY A 262 -12.56 2.91 7.43
CA GLY A 262 -12.28 1.48 7.32
C GLY A 262 -11.96 1.02 5.90
N GLU A 263 -12.39 1.78 4.88
CA GLU A 263 -12.07 1.49 3.47
C GLU A 263 -10.60 1.76 3.11
N LEU A 264 -9.89 2.54 3.91
CA LEU A 264 -8.50 2.89 3.63
C LEU A 264 -7.57 1.68 3.70
N GLN A 265 -7.76 0.81 4.69
CA GLN A 265 -6.96 -0.41 4.87
C GLN A 265 -7.04 -1.34 3.65
N PRO A 266 -8.22 -1.76 3.16
CA PRO A 266 -8.31 -2.59 1.95
C PRO A 266 -7.76 -1.91 0.69
N ILE A 267 -7.84 -0.58 0.57
CA ILE A 267 -7.25 0.15 -0.56
C ILE A 267 -5.73 0.07 -0.53
N LEU A 268 -5.10 0.35 0.62
CA LEU A 268 -3.65 0.28 0.77
C LEU A 268 -3.14 -1.16 0.63
N THR A 269 -3.85 -2.15 1.16
CA THR A 269 -3.53 -3.57 0.97
C THR A 269 -3.54 -3.95 -0.51
N ALA A 270 -4.58 -3.54 -1.25
CA ALA A 270 -4.66 -3.78 -2.68
C ALA A 270 -3.54 -3.06 -3.45
N LEU A 271 -3.16 -1.86 -3.03
CA LEU A 271 -2.04 -1.12 -3.62
C LEU A 271 -0.70 -1.84 -3.39
N VAL A 272 -0.44 -2.32 -2.17
CA VAL A 272 0.73 -3.14 -1.85
C VAL A 272 0.77 -4.38 -2.75
N ARG A 273 -0.37 -5.09 -2.92
CA ARG A 273 -0.44 -6.23 -3.83
C ARG A 273 -0.15 -5.86 -5.27
N ARG A 274 -0.68 -4.73 -5.75
CA ARG A 274 -0.41 -4.24 -7.11
C ARG A 274 1.09 -4.00 -7.36
N THR A 275 1.84 -3.60 -6.34
CA THR A 275 3.29 -3.34 -6.47
C THR A 275 4.17 -4.59 -6.34
N ARG A 276 3.60 -5.74 -5.98
CA ARG A 276 4.32 -7.03 -6.00
C ARG A 276 4.55 -7.50 -7.43
N PRO A 277 5.51 -8.41 -7.68
CA PRO A 277 5.64 -9.05 -8.99
C PRO A 277 4.33 -9.64 -9.48
N ALA A 278 4.15 -9.75 -10.80
CA ALA A 278 2.97 -10.41 -11.38
C ALA A 278 3.08 -11.94 -11.19
N GLN A 279 3.10 -12.40 -9.95
CA GLN A 279 3.34 -13.77 -9.53
C GLN A 279 2.05 -14.43 -9.04
N VAL A 280 1.82 -15.67 -9.48
CA VAL A 280 0.79 -16.58 -8.98
C VAL A 280 1.47 -17.72 -8.22
N PHE A 281 1.09 -17.89 -6.96
CA PHE A 281 1.46 -19.07 -6.18
C PHE A 281 0.50 -20.21 -6.49
N VAL A 282 1.02 -21.35 -6.97
CA VAL A 282 0.24 -22.57 -7.26
C VAL A 282 0.29 -23.47 -6.03
N SER A 283 -0.83 -23.48 -5.30
CA SER A 283 -1.04 -24.29 -4.10
C SER A 283 -1.87 -25.52 -4.41
N GLY A 284 -1.65 -26.58 -3.67
CA GLY A 284 -2.50 -27.77 -3.72
C GLY A 284 -1.75 -29.09 -3.77
N SER A 285 -2.53 -30.16 -3.75
CA SER A 285 -2.06 -31.54 -3.89
C SER A 285 -3.17 -32.42 -4.48
N ASP A 286 -2.85 -33.67 -4.75
CA ASP A 286 -3.77 -34.69 -5.24
C ASP A 286 -4.78 -35.20 -4.19
N GLN A 287 -4.79 -34.60 -3.00
CA GLN A 287 -5.79 -34.89 -1.98
C GLN A 287 -7.12 -34.22 -2.35
N GLY A 288 -8.11 -35.05 -2.69
CA GLY A 288 -9.44 -34.65 -3.11
C GLY A 288 -10.13 -35.77 -3.87
N GLU A 289 -11.45 -35.67 -4.04
CA GLU A 289 -12.26 -36.70 -4.74
C GLU A 289 -12.33 -36.48 -6.27
N GLY A 290 -11.77 -35.38 -6.78
CA GLY A 290 -11.85 -35.00 -8.19
C GLY A 290 -10.61 -35.39 -9.00
N ASP A 291 -10.69 -35.18 -10.33
CA ASP A 291 -9.55 -35.39 -11.23
C ASP A 291 -8.55 -34.23 -11.15
N HIS A 292 -7.67 -34.34 -10.14
CA HIS A 292 -6.60 -33.37 -9.92
C HIS A 292 -5.70 -33.16 -11.15
N THR A 293 -5.41 -34.27 -11.84
CA THR A 293 -4.54 -34.28 -13.02
C THR A 293 -5.13 -33.45 -14.16
N ALA A 294 -6.39 -33.72 -14.51
CA ALA A 294 -7.06 -32.98 -15.57
C ALA A 294 -7.25 -31.50 -15.21
N CYS A 295 -7.49 -31.18 -13.93
CA CYS A 295 -7.55 -29.78 -13.45
C CYS A 295 -6.23 -29.04 -13.65
N CYS A 296 -5.10 -29.65 -13.30
CA CYS A 296 -3.77 -29.05 -13.50
C CYS A 296 -3.45 -28.84 -14.98
N ASP A 297 -3.78 -29.83 -15.82
CA ASP A 297 -3.55 -29.75 -17.27
C ASP A 297 -4.42 -28.67 -17.92
N ALA A 298 -5.72 -28.57 -17.57
CA ALA A 298 -6.62 -27.54 -18.06
C ALA A 298 -6.16 -26.12 -17.66
N LEU A 299 -5.76 -25.96 -16.39
CA LEU A 299 -5.23 -24.68 -15.93
C LEU A 299 -3.92 -24.33 -16.64
N GLY A 300 -3.02 -25.31 -16.82
CA GLY A 300 -1.76 -25.10 -17.54
C GLY A 300 -1.95 -24.64 -18.97
N VAL A 301 -2.98 -25.18 -19.69
CA VAL A 301 -3.38 -24.71 -21.01
C VAL A 301 -3.86 -23.25 -20.95
N ALA A 302 -4.72 -22.94 -20.00
CA ALA A 302 -5.30 -21.58 -19.88
C ALA A 302 -4.30 -20.51 -19.43
N LEU A 303 -3.20 -20.89 -18.76
CA LEU A 303 -2.13 -19.97 -18.32
C LEU A 303 -1.00 -19.79 -19.35
N ALA A 304 -0.93 -20.63 -20.37
CA ALA A 304 0.21 -20.65 -21.29
C ALA A 304 0.44 -19.31 -22.01
N ASP A 305 -0.63 -18.60 -22.38
CA ASP A 305 -0.59 -17.29 -23.05
C ASP A 305 -0.22 -16.11 -22.12
N LYS A 306 -0.17 -16.32 -20.81
CA LYS A 306 0.16 -15.28 -19.82
C LYS A 306 1.67 -15.20 -19.59
N VAL A 307 2.46 -14.97 -20.65
CA VAL A 307 3.93 -15.03 -20.66
C VAL A 307 4.58 -14.04 -19.68
N GLY A 308 3.95 -12.91 -19.39
CA GLY A 308 4.42 -11.91 -18.40
C GLY A 308 4.13 -12.26 -16.94
N TRP A 309 3.48 -13.41 -16.65
CA TRP A 309 3.23 -13.84 -15.29
C TRP A 309 4.27 -14.85 -14.82
N GLN A 310 4.68 -14.68 -13.57
CA GLN A 310 5.48 -15.69 -12.89
C GLN A 310 4.56 -16.70 -12.21
N LEU A 311 4.89 -17.98 -12.35
CA LEU A 311 4.26 -19.05 -11.58
C LEU A 311 5.29 -19.55 -10.56
N CYS A 312 4.93 -19.56 -9.29
CA CYS A 312 5.76 -20.13 -8.25
C CYS A 312 5.02 -21.23 -7.49
N SER A 313 5.74 -22.22 -7.05
CA SER A 313 5.20 -23.35 -6.29
C SER A 313 6.27 -24.00 -5.41
N LEU A 314 5.80 -24.78 -4.43
CA LEU A 314 6.62 -25.74 -3.71
C LEU A 314 6.70 -27.08 -4.47
N GLU A 315 7.33 -28.08 -3.88
CA GLU A 315 7.48 -29.46 -4.39
C GLU A 315 6.14 -30.24 -4.57
N GLY A 316 5.01 -29.55 -4.64
CA GLY A 316 3.70 -30.21 -4.70
C GLY A 316 3.31 -30.64 -6.11
N PRO A 317 2.49 -31.70 -6.26
CA PRO A 317 2.06 -32.23 -7.55
C PRO A 317 1.26 -31.19 -8.36
N SER A 318 0.48 -30.34 -7.72
CA SER A 318 -0.30 -29.26 -8.40
C SER A 318 0.59 -28.26 -9.10
N GLY A 319 1.60 -27.73 -8.38
CA GLY A 319 2.56 -26.77 -8.90
C GLY A 319 3.38 -27.34 -10.05
N TRP A 320 3.98 -28.51 -9.82
CA TRP A 320 4.80 -29.20 -10.82
C TRP A 320 4.02 -29.47 -12.11
N ARG A 321 2.84 -30.10 -12.01
CA ARG A 321 2.07 -30.51 -13.17
C ARG A 321 1.55 -29.32 -13.99
N THR A 322 0.99 -28.33 -13.31
CA THR A 322 0.51 -27.11 -13.98
C THR A 322 1.64 -26.40 -14.71
N THR A 323 2.78 -26.19 -14.01
CA THR A 323 3.95 -25.49 -14.57
C THR A 323 4.59 -26.25 -15.73
N LYS A 324 4.68 -27.59 -15.65
CA LYS A 324 5.15 -28.44 -16.72
C LYS A 324 4.26 -28.30 -17.97
N ARG A 325 2.95 -28.27 -17.81
CA ARG A 325 2.01 -28.06 -18.93
C ARG A 325 2.19 -26.70 -19.59
N VAL A 326 2.32 -25.62 -18.78
CA VAL A 326 2.64 -24.28 -19.28
C VAL A 326 3.96 -24.28 -20.06
N ALA A 327 5.01 -24.86 -19.50
CA ALA A 327 6.34 -24.92 -20.13
C ALA A 327 6.29 -25.67 -21.48
N SER A 328 5.58 -26.78 -21.55
CA SER A 328 5.44 -27.56 -22.79
C SER A 328 4.82 -26.74 -23.92
N ILE A 329 3.75 -26.01 -23.62
CA ILE A 329 3.06 -25.16 -24.61
C ILE A 329 3.95 -23.99 -25.02
N ARG A 330 4.49 -23.25 -24.04
CA ARG A 330 5.39 -22.10 -24.32
C ARG A 330 6.63 -22.50 -25.12
N ARG A 331 7.17 -23.72 -24.92
CA ARG A 331 8.28 -24.24 -25.75
C ARG A 331 7.83 -24.45 -27.20
N SER A 332 6.64 -25.02 -27.42
CA SER A 332 6.13 -25.22 -28.78
C SER A 332 5.82 -23.91 -29.50
N GLU A 333 5.49 -22.85 -28.77
CA GLU A 333 5.19 -21.52 -29.28
C GLU A 333 6.39 -20.57 -29.32
N GLY A 334 7.55 -21.00 -28.80
CA GLY A 334 8.78 -20.18 -28.76
C GLY A 334 8.75 -19.05 -27.73
N THR A 335 7.84 -19.10 -26.75
CA THR A 335 7.65 -18.08 -25.69
C THR A 335 8.14 -18.55 -24.33
N TYR A 336 8.86 -19.66 -24.26
CA TYR A 336 9.34 -20.24 -23.02
C TYR A 336 10.46 -19.40 -22.39
N ASP A 337 10.25 -19.01 -21.14
CA ASP A 337 11.24 -18.37 -20.27
C ASP A 337 11.27 -19.06 -18.92
N ALA A 338 12.41 -19.70 -18.59
CA ALA A 338 12.59 -20.45 -17.36
C ALA A 338 12.49 -19.55 -16.11
N SER A 339 12.81 -18.28 -16.20
CA SER A 339 12.75 -17.32 -15.08
C SER A 339 11.34 -16.98 -14.64
N THR A 340 10.33 -17.29 -15.45
CA THR A 340 8.91 -17.09 -15.13
C THR A 340 8.26 -18.28 -14.45
N LEU A 341 8.98 -19.41 -14.29
CA LEU A 341 8.47 -20.64 -13.75
C LEU A 341 9.37 -21.09 -12.58
N LEU A 342 8.95 -20.80 -11.35
CA LEU A 342 9.79 -20.90 -10.16
C LEU A 342 9.36 -22.07 -9.27
N PHE A 343 10.31 -22.91 -8.89
CA PHE A 343 10.12 -24.01 -7.96
C PHE A 343 10.97 -23.79 -6.72
N TYR A 344 10.36 -23.76 -5.56
CA TYR A 344 11.03 -23.58 -4.29
C TYR A 344 11.16 -24.89 -3.54
N TYR A 345 12.42 -25.29 -3.27
CA TYR A 345 12.76 -26.47 -2.53
C TYR A 345 13.43 -26.10 -1.22
N ARG A 346 12.97 -26.68 -0.13
CA ARG A 346 13.68 -26.58 1.14
C ARG A 346 14.86 -27.53 1.13
N ARG A 347 16.03 -27.01 1.49
CA ARG A 347 17.18 -27.88 1.76
C ARG A 347 16.84 -28.72 2.98
N LYS A 348 16.89 -30.05 2.80
CA LYS A 348 16.83 -31.05 3.84
C LYS A 348 18.17 -31.76 3.79
N ASP A 349 18.49 -32.54 4.84
CA ASP A 349 19.68 -33.37 4.87
C ASP A 349 19.68 -34.49 3.80
N GLU A 350 18.59 -34.65 3.09
CA GLU A 350 18.41 -35.54 1.95
C GLU A 350 18.77 -34.86 0.63
N PRO A 351 19.38 -35.60 -0.33
CA PRO A 351 19.64 -35.04 -1.65
C PRO A 351 18.33 -34.61 -2.33
N PRO A 352 18.34 -33.48 -3.10
CA PRO A 352 17.15 -33.05 -3.80
C PRO A 352 16.66 -34.16 -4.75
N PRO A 353 15.32 -34.27 -4.93
CA PRO A 353 14.77 -35.27 -5.85
C PRO A 353 15.33 -35.04 -7.27
N PRO A 354 15.54 -36.11 -8.05
CA PRO A 354 15.99 -35.97 -9.43
C PRO A 354 15.00 -35.14 -10.21
N LEU A 355 15.48 -34.06 -10.85
CA LEU A 355 14.68 -33.22 -11.73
C LEU A 355 14.62 -33.91 -13.10
N ASP A 356 13.70 -34.85 -13.27
CA ASP A 356 13.55 -35.67 -14.47
C ASP A 356 13.26 -34.87 -15.75
N GLU A 357 12.69 -33.68 -15.60
CA GLU A 357 12.42 -32.81 -16.72
C GLU A 357 12.80 -31.38 -16.35
N ARG A 358 13.81 -30.84 -17.05
CA ARG A 358 14.36 -29.50 -16.80
C ARG A 358 13.40 -28.42 -17.30
N VAL A 359 12.40 -28.07 -16.48
CA VAL A 359 11.49 -26.96 -16.72
C VAL A 359 11.62 -25.92 -15.59
N GLY A 360 11.65 -24.64 -15.95
CA GLY A 360 11.69 -23.55 -14.98
C GLY A 360 13.03 -23.38 -14.27
N THR A 361 13.00 -22.60 -13.21
CA THR A 361 14.12 -22.28 -12.32
C THR A 361 13.84 -22.84 -10.93
N VAL A 362 14.82 -23.52 -10.37
CA VAL A 362 14.75 -24.11 -9.02
C VAL A 362 15.49 -23.20 -8.06
N VAL A 363 14.84 -22.87 -6.95
CA VAL A 363 15.39 -22.07 -5.85
C VAL A 363 15.47 -22.95 -4.60
N PHE A 364 16.67 -23.16 -4.07
CA PHE A 364 16.87 -23.87 -2.82
C PHE A 364 16.95 -22.88 -1.66
N THR A 365 16.25 -23.17 -0.57
CA THR A 365 16.23 -22.34 0.63
C THR A 365 16.35 -23.19 1.91
N ASP A 366 16.88 -22.60 2.97
CA ASP A 366 16.99 -23.18 4.29
C ASP A 366 15.81 -22.82 5.21
N TYR A 367 14.84 -22.04 4.69
CA TYR A 367 13.65 -21.63 5.44
C TYR A 367 12.78 -22.81 5.87
N GLU A 368 12.18 -22.68 7.03
CA GLU A 368 11.09 -23.58 7.42
C GLU A 368 9.87 -23.40 6.51
N ARG A 369 9.02 -24.44 6.41
CA ARG A 369 7.86 -24.40 5.48
C ARG A 369 6.98 -23.16 5.69
N LYS A 370 6.65 -22.83 6.93
CA LYS A 370 5.77 -21.68 7.24
C LYS A 370 6.42 -20.38 6.77
N GLU A 371 7.67 -20.17 7.09
CA GLU A 371 8.44 -18.99 6.72
C GLU A 371 8.52 -18.85 5.19
N LEU A 372 8.92 -19.90 4.48
CA LEU A 372 8.98 -19.90 3.02
C LEU A 372 7.63 -19.60 2.38
N VAL A 373 6.57 -20.30 2.81
CA VAL A 373 5.24 -20.10 2.22
C VAL A 373 4.71 -18.70 2.49
N THR A 374 4.88 -18.19 3.71
CA THR A 374 4.42 -16.81 4.03
C THR A 374 5.17 -15.75 3.23
N GLU A 375 6.47 -15.93 3.00
CA GLU A 375 7.26 -15.05 2.14
C GLU A 375 6.79 -15.11 0.68
N LEU A 376 6.59 -16.29 0.12
CA LEU A 376 6.09 -16.46 -1.24
C LEU A 376 4.68 -15.88 -1.43
N LEU A 377 3.80 -16.04 -0.44
CA LEU A 377 2.47 -15.46 -0.45
C LEU A 377 2.52 -13.94 -0.31
N ASP A 378 3.48 -13.40 0.45
CA ASP A 378 3.69 -11.97 0.56
C ASP A 378 4.18 -11.36 -0.76
N GLU A 379 4.96 -12.07 -1.52
CA GLU A 379 5.46 -11.65 -2.84
C GLU A 379 4.46 -11.92 -3.99
N SER A 380 3.45 -12.79 -3.80
CA SER A 380 2.49 -13.14 -4.85
C SER A 380 1.27 -12.22 -4.87
N ARG A 381 0.79 -11.85 -6.06
CA ARG A 381 -0.48 -11.12 -6.22
C ARG A 381 -1.70 -12.02 -6.03
N ALA A 382 -1.57 -13.29 -6.40
CA ALA A 382 -2.66 -14.25 -6.33
C ALA A 382 -2.17 -15.66 -6.01
N VAL A 383 -3.11 -16.45 -5.54
CA VAL A 383 -2.95 -17.89 -5.31
C VAL A 383 -3.98 -18.63 -6.14
N VAL A 384 -3.58 -19.68 -6.83
CA VAL A 384 -4.50 -20.66 -7.38
C VAL A 384 -4.43 -21.94 -6.57
N ALA A 385 -5.57 -22.40 -6.06
CA ALA A 385 -5.67 -23.61 -5.23
C ALA A 385 -6.31 -24.77 -6.02
N ILE A 386 -5.65 -25.94 -6.03
CA ILE A 386 -6.09 -27.13 -6.77
C ILE A 386 -6.09 -28.34 -5.82
N GLY A 387 -7.28 -28.87 -5.51
CA GLY A 387 -7.40 -29.98 -4.55
C GLY A 387 -6.89 -29.62 -3.17
N GLY A 388 -6.10 -30.53 -2.58
CA GLY A 388 -5.34 -30.27 -1.35
C GLY A 388 -6.06 -30.57 -0.05
N GLY A 389 -5.26 -30.82 0.99
CA GLY A 389 -5.70 -31.08 2.36
C GLY A 389 -5.37 -29.92 3.32
N ASP A 390 -4.97 -30.26 4.56
CA ASP A 390 -4.71 -29.30 5.65
C ASP A 390 -3.65 -28.26 5.28
N ARG A 391 -2.58 -28.65 4.63
CA ARG A 391 -1.52 -27.71 4.22
C ARG A 391 -2.05 -26.68 3.24
N THR A 392 -2.92 -27.07 2.32
CA THR A 392 -3.53 -26.14 1.36
C THR A 392 -4.53 -25.21 2.06
N ARG A 393 -5.29 -25.70 3.08
CA ARG A 393 -6.14 -24.84 3.93
C ARG A 393 -5.33 -23.77 4.66
N GLU A 394 -4.18 -24.13 5.22
CA GLU A 394 -3.25 -23.17 5.85
C GLU A 394 -2.76 -22.13 4.85
N GLU A 395 -2.33 -22.55 3.67
CA GLU A 395 -1.85 -21.66 2.61
C GLU A 395 -2.93 -20.68 2.13
N ILE A 396 -4.18 -21.15 1.97
CA ILE A 396 -5.35 -20.30 1.67
C ILE A 396 -5.59 -19.28 2.81
N ALA A 397 -5.53 -19.73 4.07
CA ALA A 397 -5.74 -18.84 5.23
C ALA A 397 -4.63 -17.76 5.31
N TRP A 398 -3.38 -18.13 5.10
CA TRP A 398 -2.27 -17.17 5.06
C TRP A 398 -2.39 -16.21 3.87
N ALA A 399 -2.76 -16.71 2.68
CA ALA A 399 -2.98 -15.86 1.50
C ALA A 399 -4.03 -14.78 1.78
N ASN A 400 -5.16 -15.15 2.38
CA ASN A 400 -6.20 -14.21 2.78
C ASN A 400 -5.69 -13.18 3.80
N SER A 401 -4.88 -13.59 4.78
CA SER A 401 -4.31 -12.68 5.79
C SER A 401 -3.34 -11.64 5.17
N PHE A 402 -2.66 -12.00 4.10
CA PHE A 402 -1.80 -11.10 3.32
C PHE A 402 -2.57 -10.31 2.26
N GLY A 403 -3.85 -10.57 2.04
CA GLY A 403 -4.66 -9.95 1.00
C GLY A 403 -4.30 -10.40 -0.42
N ALA A 404 -3.66 -11.58 -0.58
CA ALA A 404 -3.48 -12.20 -1.89
C ALA A 404 -4.81 -12.80 -2.38
N GLY A 405 -5.15 -12.56 -3.65
CA GLY A 405 -6.40 -13.07 -4.21
C GLY A 405 -6.36 -14.60 -4.37
N VAL A 406 -7.28 -15.32 -3.73
CA VAL A 406 -7.36 -16.78 -3.85
C VAL A 406 -8.40 -17.18 -4.88
N VAL A 407 -7.97 -17.95 -5.89
CA VAL A 407 -8.81 -18.49 -6.95
C VAL A 407 -8.77 -20.04 -6.89
N PRO A 408 -9.85 -20.69 -6.44
CA PRO A 408 -9.89 -22.14 -6.33
C PRO A 408 -10.30 -22.82 -7.64
N LEU A 409 -9.85 -24.08 -7.85
CA LEU A 409 -10.39 -25.01 -8.84
C LEU A 409 -11.13 -26.14 -8.11
N PRO A 410 -12.45 -25.98 -7.87
CA PRO A 410 -13.23 -26.88 -7.05
C PRO A 410 -13.43 -28.29 -7.64
N ALA A 411 -13.23 -28.48 -8.96
CA ALA A 411 -13.36 -29.77 -9.62
C ALA A 411 -12.32 -30.81 -9.14
N ALA A 412 -11.17 -30.35 -8.59
CA ALA A 412 -10.18 -31.22 -7.98
C ALA A 412 -10.56 -31.69 -6.56
N GLY A 413 -11.65 -31.20 -5.97
CA GLY A 413 -12.08 -31.51 -4.60
C GLY A 413 -11.24 -30.84 -3.52
N GLY A 414 -11.19 -31.42 -2.32
CA GLY A 414 -10.36 -31.02 -1.20
C GLY A 414 -10.54 -29.55 -0.74
N ALA A 415 -9.47 -28.95 -0.21
CA ALA A 415 -9.48 -27.59 0.33
C ALA A 415 -9.91 -26.54 -0.70
N ALA A 416 -9.58 -26.71 -1.96
CA ALA A 416 -10.01 -25.81 -3.04
C ALA A 416 -11.54 -25.82 -3.20
N ARG A 417 -12.17 -26.98 -3.10
CA ARG A 417 -13.63 -27.12 -3.17
C ARG A 417 -14.30 -26.49 -1.95
N GLU A 418 -13.76 -26.76 -0.76
CA GLU A 418 -14.28 -26.18 0.48
C GLU A 418 -14.26 -24.65 0.44
N TYR A 419 -13.14 -24.05 0.02
CA TYR A 419 -13.01 -22.61 -0.10
C TYR A 419 -14.00 -22.01 -1.12
N TRP A 420 -14.20 -22.67 -2.27
CA TRP A 420 -15.15 -22.23 -3.27
C TRP A 420 -16.60 -22.25 -2.74
N ASP A 421 -17.00 -23.34 -2.07
CA ASP A 421 -18.35 -23.50 -1.53
C ASP A 421 -18.64 -22.47 -0.43
N GLN A 422 -17.67 -22.18 0.46
CA GLN A 422 -17.80 -21.16 1.51
C GLN A 422 -18.02 -19.76 0.94
N ASN A 423 -17.42 -19.46 -0.22
CA ASN A 423 -17.45 -18.12 -0.81
C ASN A 423 -18.44 -18.00 -1.99
N LYS A 424 -19.27 -19.01 -2.26
CA LYS A 424 -20.19 -19.02 -3.39
C LYS A 424 -21.27 -17.95 -3.31
N ALA A 425 -21.72 -17.63 -2.10
CA ALA A 425 -22.74 -16.60 -1.86
C ALA A 425 -22.18 -15.18 -1.98
N ALA A 426 -20.96 -14.97 -1.52
CA ALA A 426 -20.26 -13.68 -1.52
C ALA A 426 -18.78 -13.90 -1.88
N PRO A 427 -18.43 -13.97 -3.18
CA PRO A 427 -17.06 -14.13 -3.60
C PRO A 427 -16.16 -12.98 -3.08
N PRO A 428 -14.91 -13.27 -2.67
CA PRO A 428 -14.00 -12.24 -2.18
C PRO A 428 -13.60 -11.28 -3.30
N ASP A 429 -13.32 -10.04 -2.93
CA ASP A 429 -12.80 -9.04 -3.86
C ASP A 429 -11.44 -9.49 -4.42
N LEU A 430 -11.25 -9.33 -5.72
CA LEU A 430 -9.99 -9.61 -6.41
C LEU A 430 -9.47 -8.36 -7.10
N GLY A 431 -8.20 -8.04 -6.85
CA GLY A 431 -7.57 -6.85 -7.44
C GLY A 431 -8.28 -5.54 -7.04
N GLY A 432 -8.82 -5.46 -5.82
CA GLY A 432 -9.53 -4.28 -5.34
C GLY A 432 -10.91 -4.07 -5.97
N GLN A 433 -11.48 -5.08 -6.60
CA GLN A 433 -12.79 -5.04 -7.25
C GLN A 433 -13.68 -6.19 -6.81
N ALA A 434 -14.99 -5.95 -6.76
CA ALA A 434 -15.96 -7.00 -6.52
C ALA A 434 -15.84 -8.11 -7.59
N THR A 435 -15.79 -9.36 -7.14
CA THR A 435 -15.71 -10.51 -8.02
C THR A 435 -17.08 -10.83 -8.63
N PRO A 436 -17.23 -10.93 -9.98
CA PRO A 436 -18.50 -11.28 -10.60
C PRO A 436 -18.93 -12.69 -10.18
N ARG A 437 -20.11 -12.80 -9.57
CA ARG A 437 -20.64 -14.06 -9.09
C ARG A 437 -20.79 -15.10 -10.23
N ALA A 438 -21.12 -14.64 -11.44
CA ALA A 438 -21.22 -15.51 -12.61
C ALA A 438 -19.87 -16.16 -12.96
N THR A 439 -18.77 -15.39 -12.92
CA THR A 439 -17.42 -15.92 -13.18
C THR A 439 -16.97 -16.85 -12.05
N TRP A 440 -17.25 -16.50 -10.76
CA TRP A 440 -16.98 -17.37 -9.63
C TRP A 440 -17.70 -18.73 -9.74
N ASN A 441 -18.96 -18.73 -10.14
CA ASN A 441 -19.73 -19.95 -10.32
C ASN A 441 -19.19 -20.85 -11.45
N ARG A 442 -18.65 -20.25 -12.53
CA ARG A 442 -18.01 -21.00 -13.62
C ARG A 442 -16.74 -21.76 -13.20
N LEU A 443 -16.14 -21.44 -12.06
CA LEU A 443 -15.05 -22.25 -11.49
C LEU A 443 -15.48 -23.68 -11.18
N GLY A 444 -16.76 -23.89 -10.85
CA GLY A 444 -17.36 -25.20 -10.60
C GLY A 444 -18.00 -25.87 -11.83
N ASP A 445 -17.71 -25.39 -13.04
CA ASP A 445 -18.21 -26.01 -14.28
C ASP A 445 -17.63 -27.42 -14.44
N SER A 446 -18.46 -28.33 -15.00
CA SER A 446 -18.04 -29.70 -15.30
C SER A 446 -17.07 -29.77 -16.48
N ASP A 447 -17.11 -28.80 -17.40
CA ASP A 447 -16.07 -28.59 -18.41
C ASP A 447 -14.87 -27.90 -17.80
N LEU A 448 -13.81 -28.65 -17.58
CA LEU A 448 -12.57 -28.15 -16.98
C LEU A 448 -11.91 -27.01 -17.78
N ALA A 449 -12.11 -26.95 -19.09
CA ALA A 449 -11.63 -25.86 -19.92
C ALA A 449 -12.40 -24.56 -19.64
N VAL A 450 -13.72 -24.64 -19.37
CA VAL A 450 -14.51 -23.48 -18.92
C VAL A 450 -14.08 -23.04 -17.52
N ALA A 451 -13.94 -23.97 -16.59
CA ALA A 451 -13.48 -23.68 -15.23
C ALA A 451 -12.08 -23.04 -15.21
N ALA A 452 -11.13 -23.56 -15.97
CA ALA A 452 -9.77 -23.02 -16.08
C ALA A 452 -9.75 -21.61 -16.71
N ARG A 453 -10.52 -21.35 -17.74
CA ARG A 453 -10.66 -20.00 -18.31
C ARG A 453 -11.27 -19.02 -17.30
N ALA A 454 -12.27 -19.44 -16.53
CA ALA A 454 -12.84 -18.62 -15.46
C ALA A 454 -11.79 -18.33 -14.37
N ALA A 455 -10.96 -19.31 -14.01
CA ALA A 455 -9.86 -19.11 -13.06
C ALA A 455 -8.86 -18.08 -13.59
N VAL A 456 -8.45 -18.16 -14.85
CA VAL A 456 -7.54 -17.19 -15.45
C VAL A 456 -8.16 -15.79 -15.53
N GLU A 457 -9.44 -15.66 -15.84
CA GLU A 457 -10.18 -14.39 -15.81
C GLU A 457 -10.14 -13.75 -14.41
N LEU A 458 -10.34 -14.54 -13.37
CA LEU A 458 -10.24 -14.06 -11.97
C LEU A 458 -8.80 -13.75 -11.55
N LEU A 459 -7.83 -14.55 -11.97
CA LEU A 459 -6.41 -14.24 -11.77
C LEU A 459 -6.00 -12.93 -12.46
N GLN A 460 -6.50 -12.64 -13.66
CA GLN A 460 -6.27 -11.36 -14.34
C GLN A 460 -6.76 -10.18 -13.50
N ARG A 461 -7.90 -10.31 -12.82
CA ARG A 461 -8.38 -9.28 -11.88
C ARG A 461 -7.40 -9.11 -10.72
N ALA A 462 -6.98 -10.22 -10.09
CA ALA A 462 -6.01 -10.20 -9.00
C ALA A 462 -4.64 -9.65 -9.43
N MET A 463 -4.28 -9.79 -10.71
CA MET A 463 -3.06 -9.20 -11.30
C MET A 463 -3.19 -7.72 -11.64
N TYR A 464 -4.36 -7.10 -11.46
CA TYR A 464 -4.65 -5.72 -11.88
C TYR A 464 -4.44 -5.47 -13.37
N THR A 465 -4.38 -6.51 -14.18
CA THR A 465 -4.40 -6.42 -15.63
C THR A 465 -5.86 -6.43 -16.09
N ASN A 466 -6.29 -5.38 -16.78
CA ASN A 466 -7.57 -5.48 -17.49
C ASN A 466 -7.39 -6.54 -18.57
N GLY A 467 -8.33 -7.44 -18.69
CA GLY A 467 -8.45 -8.18 -19.92
C GLY A 467 -8.45 -7.16 -21.05
N ALA A 468 -7.61 -7.38 -22.05
CA ALA A 468 -7.76 -6.66 -23.30
C ALA A 468 -9.21 -6.80 -23.73
N ALA A 469 -9.90 -5.67 -23.86
CA ALA A 469 -11.22 -5.62 -24.45
C ALA A 469 -11.11 -6.06 -25.91
#